data_11b002c94af24127814b32fab0b755f3
#
_entry.id   11b002c94af24127814b32fab0b755f3
#
_cell.length_a   1.000
_cell.length_b   1.000
_cell.length_c   1.000
_cell.angle_alpha   90.00
_cell.angle_beta   90.00
_cell.angle_gamma   90.00
#
_symmetry.space_group_name_H-M   'P 1'
#
loop_
_entity.id
_entity.type
_entity.pdbx_description
1 polymer ?
#
loop_
_entity_poly.entity_id
_entity_poly.type
_entity_poly.pdbx_seq_one_letter_code
_entity_poly.pdbx_strand_id
1 'polypeptide(L)'
;MKIQKVLATEILDSRGTPTVGATVILSDGSVGTANAPSGASTGKFEAHEKRDNDRKRYLGRGVKKAVEGIEETVAPVLENMQRVTVQNVDRMLIELDNTKNKEKLGANATLAVSLAAAKALAAHYKQPFFRYLGGTNAQKLPVPMMNILNGGAHAANNVDIQEFMIVPVGAKSFSEAVRMGSEIYHTLGGILKQRGLAVSVGDEGGFAPNLASDEEAIEVILEAVSSAGYTTDEVKIALDAAASGWAANDGYLLPKRGTKYTSAQLIVYWEKLCEKYPICSIEDPLGEEDWPAWTTVTEKLGKKIMLVGDDLFVTNSTRIREGIGRKAANALLVKPNQIGTLTETLAAVELAKENGMKIVMSHRSGETEDTSIADIAVAVNAGFIKSGAPCRSDRTAKYNRLLRIAKENEMDEMYGTGK
;
A
#
# COMPACT_ATOMS: atom_id res chain seq x y z
N MET A 1 24.21 22.24 7.05
CA MET A 1 24.31 20.80 7.26
C MET A 1 24.59 20.12 5.94
N LYS A 2 25.40 19.05 5.92
CA LYS A 2 25.78 18.31 4.71
C LYS A 2 25.48 16.83 4.89
N ILE A 3 25.29 16.12 3.81
CA ILE A 3 25.33 14.65 3.79
C ILE A 3 26.82 14.27 3.83
N GLN A 4 27.19 13.47 4.83
CA GLN A 4 28.55 12.98 4.99
C GLN A 4 28.75 11.70 4.18
N LYS A 5 27.72 10.82 4.14
CA LYS A 5 27.82 9.55 3.43
C LYS A 5 26.44 9.04 3.01
N VAL A 6 26.39 8.44 1.83
CA VAL A 6 25.26 7.65 1.34
C VAL A 6 25.76 6.23 1.11
N LEU A 7 25.11 5.24 1.73
CA LEU A 7 25.42 3.83 1.59
C LEU A 7 24.21 3.12 1.01
N ALA A 8 24.43 2.10 0.20
CA ALA A 8 23.38 1.23 -0.31
C ALA A 8 23.71 -0.23 -0.06
N THR A 9 22.68 -1.04 0.10
CA THR A 9 22.83 -2.48 0.37
C THR A 9 21.72 -3.24 -0.33
N GLU A 10 22.08 -4.37 -0.95
CA GLU A 10 21.09 -5.35 -1.36
C GLU A 10 20.65 -6.13 -0.14
N ILE A 11 19.34 -6.09 0.18
CA ILE A 11 18.71 -6.79 1.28
C ILE A 11 17.63 -7.72 0.76
N LEU A 12 17.03 -8.56 1.59
CA LEU A 12 15.91 -9.44 1.21
C LEU A 12 14.57 -8.85 1.66
N ASP A 13 13.56 -8.94 0.80
CA ASP A 13 12.17 -8.67 1.15
C ASP A 13 11.53 -9.87 1.87
N SER A 14 10.27 -9.74 2.29
CA SER A 14 9.49 -10.76 2.99
C SER A 14 9.27 -12.07 2.20
N ARG A 15 9.58 -12.06 0.90
CA ARG A 15 9.53 -13.22 0.01
C ARG A 15 10.90 -13.83 -0.25
N GLY A 16 11.97 -13.32 0.38
CA GLY A 16 13.35 -13.71 0.10
C GLY A 16 13.85 -13.21 -1.26
N THR A 17 13.21 -12.21 -1.84
CA THR A 17 13.62 -11.56 -3.09
C THR A 17 14.47 -10.33 -2.76
N PRO A 18 15.60 -10.09 -3.46
CA PRO A 18 16.42 -8.91 -3.22
C PRO A 18 15.67 -7.61 -3.45
N THR A 19 15.95 -6.63 -2.58
CA THR A 19 15.53 -5.24 -2.73
C THR A 19 16.62 -4.30 -2.22
N VAL A 20 16.39 -2.98 -2.31
CA VAL A 20 17.37 -1.95 -1.99
C VAL A 20 17.12 -1.38 -0.60
N GLY A 21 18.15 -1.41 0.25
CA GLY A 21 18.26 -0.59 1.45
C GLY A 21 19.24 0.55 1.24
N ALA A 22 18.95 1.73 1.79
CA ALA A 22 19.86 2.87 1.79
C ALA A 22 20.02 3.45 3.19
N THR A 23 21.22 3.98 3.47
CA THR A 23 21.53 4.71 4.70
C THR A 23 22.16 6.05 4.35
N VAL A 24 21.61 7.12 4.93
CA VAL A 24 22.15 8.48 4.80
C VAL A 24 22.68 8.93 6.16
N ILE A 25 23.92 9.38 6.19
CA ILE A 25 24.60 9.91 7.37
C ILE A 25 24.85 11.39 7.16
N LEU A 26 24.41 12.21 8.10
CA LEU A 26 24.63 13.66 8.08
C LEU A 26 25.91 14.03 8.81
N SER A 27 26.44 15.23 8.58
CA SER A 27 27.70 15.72 9.11
C SER A 27 27.73 15.89 10.65
N ASP A 28 26.58 15.85 11.30
CA ASP A 28 26.44 15.84 12.77
C ASP A 28 26.31 14.42 13.37
N GLY A 29 26.42 13.39 12.54
CA GLY A 29 26.26 11.99 12.92
C GLY A 29 24.81 11.47 12.92
N SER A 30 23.82 12.30 12.56
CA SER A 30 22.42 11.84 12.41
C SER A 30 22.30 10.84 11.26
N VAL A 31 21.60 9.74 11.49
CA VAL A 31 21.47 8.62 10.54
C VAL A 31 20.01 8.36 10.22
N GLY A 32 19.75 8.11 8.95
CA GLY A 32 18.45 7.60 8.47
C GLY A 32 18.66 6.38 7.59
N THR A 33 17.89 5.32 7.82
CA THR A 33 17.91 4.10 7.01
C THR A 33 16.50 3.82 6.50
N ALA A 34 16.39 3.41 5.25
CA ALA A 34 15.11 3.02 4.65
C ALA A 34 15.30 1.91 3.61
N ASN A 35 14.26 1.10 3.45
CA ASN A 35 14.22 -0.03 2.55
C ASN A 35 13.06 0.15 1.56
N ALA A 36 13.31 -0.11 0.28
CA ALA A 36 12.27 -0.06 -0.73
C ALA A 36 11.48 -1.38 -0.75
N PRO A 37 10.13 -1.34 -0.73
CA PRO A 37 9.32 -2.53 -0.95
C PRO A 37 9.25 -2.90 -2.43
N SER A 38 8.73 -4.10 -2.75
CA SER A 38 8.59 -4.61 -4.12
C SER A 38 7.21 -5.23 -4.35
N GLY A 39 6.56 -4.93 -5.47
CA GLY A 39 5.27 -5.51 -5.83
C GLY A 39 5.38 -6.92 -6.41
N ALA A 40 4.36 -7.76 -6.24
CA ALA A 40 4.17 -9.00 -7.01
C ALA A 40 3.42 -8.73 -8.31
N SER A 41 2.33 -7.97 -8.24
CA SER A 41 1.64 -7.35 -9.37
C SER A 41 2.08 -5.89 -9.49
N THR A 42 2.24 -5.38 -10.70
CA THR A 42 2.62 -4.00 -10.96
C THR A 42 1.71 -3.41 -12.01
N GLY A 43 1.14 -2.23 -11.73
CA GLY A 43 0.40 -1.46 -12.72
C GLY A 43 1.30 -1.05 -13.90
N LYS A 44 0.74 -1.00 -15.10
CA LYS A 44 1.46 -0.68 -16.35
C LYS A 44 2.23 0.64 -16.31
N PHE A 45 1.76 1.58 -15.48
CA PHE A 45 2.28 2.95 -15.41
C PHE A 45 3.13 3.22 -14.16
N GLU A 46 3.44 2.19 -13.36
CA GLU A 46 4.34 2.32 -12.21
C GLU A 46 5.75 2.74 -12.64
N ALA A 47 6.44 3.44 -11.75
CA ALA A 47 7.86 3.70 -11.91
C ALA A 47 8.67 2.39 -11.91
N HIS A 48 9.72 2.37 -12.71
CA HIS A 48 10.50 1.16 -12.98
C HIS A 48 11.30 0.70 -11.76
N GLU A 49 11.09 -0.55 -11.36
CA GLU A 49 11.93 -1.22 -10.38
C GLU A 49 13.16 -1.83 -11.09
N LYS A 50 14.36 -1.34 -10.78
CA LYS A 50 15.58 -1.79 -11.44
C LYS A 50 16.05 -3.14 -10.94
N ARG A 51 16.16 -4.10 -11.86
CA ARG A 51 16.64 -5.47 -11.64
C ARG A 51 17.86 -5.76 -12.49
N ASP A 52 18.73 -6.67 -12.02
CA ASP A 52 19.98 -7.02 -12.70
C ASP A 52 19.73 -7.83 -13.98
N ASN A 53 18.67 -8.65 -14.01
CA ASN A 53 18.33 -9.61 -15.06
C ASN A 53 19.44 -10.67 -15.32
N ASP A 54 20.35 -10.87 -14.37
CA ASP A 54 21.35 -11.95 -14.39
C ASP A 54 20.77 -13.22 -13.76
N ARG A 55 20.40 -14.18 -14.59
CA ARG A 55 19.82 -15.46 -14.15
C ARG A 55 20.73 -16.28 -13.24
N LYS A 56 22.05 -16.04 -13.24
CA LYS A 56 23.00 -16.73 -12.37
C LYS A 56 22.98 -16.23 -10.94
N ARG A 57 22.34 -15.06 -10.72
CA ARG A 57 22.25 -14.41 -9.41
C ARG A 57 20.79 -14.10 -9.08
N TYR A 58 20.29 -14.63 -7.96
CA TYR A 58 18.90 -14.49 -7.52
C TYR A 58 17.86 -14.74 -8.64
N LEU A 59 18.14 -15.67 -9.54
CA LEU A 59 17.27 -16.03 -10.67
C LEU A 59 16.89 -14.83 -11.56
N GLY A 60 17.77 -13.82 -11.67
CA GLY A 60 17.55 -12.59 -12.42
C GLY A 60 16.99 -11.43 -11.60
N ARG A 61 16.61 -11.67 -10.33
CA ARG A 61 15.93 -10.68 -9.47
C ARG A 61 16.88 -9.82 -8.61
N GLY A 62 18.20 -9.97 -8.77
CA GLY A 62 19.20 -9.15 -8.06
C GLY A 62 19.01 -7.66 -8.31
N VAL A 63 19.51 -6.81 -7.40
CA VAL A 63 19.42 -5.34 -7.47
C VAL A 63 20.79 -4.66 -7.35
N LYS A 64 21.85 -5.39 -7.68
CA LYS A 64 23.23 -4.88 -7.60
C LYS A 64 23.42 -3.62 -8.44
N LYS A 65 22.85 -3.57 -9.65
CA LYS A 65 22.91 -2.38 -10.53
C LYS A 65 22.20 -1.16 -9.91
N ALA A 66 21.14 -1.37 -9.13
CA ALA A 66 20.48 -0.28 -8.40
C ALA A 66 21.36 0.21 -7.24
N VAL A 67 22.01 -0.69 -6.52
CA VAL A 67 22.98 -0.38 -5.45
C VAL A 67 24.18 0.39 -6.04
N GLU A 68 24.80 -0.11 -7.11
CA GLU A 68 25.90 0.55 -7.82
C GLU A 68 25.48 1.95 -8.31
N GLY A 69 24.25 2.09 -8.84
CA GLY A 69 23.70 3.40 -9.24
C GLY A 69 23.60 4.40 -8.08
N ILE A 70 23.27 3.93 -6.87
CA ILE A 70 23.31 4.79 -5.68
C ILE A 70 24.77 5.18 -5.34
N GLU A 71 25.67 4.21 -5.27
CA GLU A 71 27.03 4.43 -4.80
C GLU A 71 27.88 5.24 -5.79
N GLU A 72 27.76 4.98 -7.09
CA GLU A 72 28.60 5.59 -8.12
C GLU A 72 28.01 6.87 -8.72
N THR A 73 26.67 7.01 -8.74
CA THR A 73 26.02 8.16 -9.38
C THR A 73 25.37 9.10 -8.37
N VAL A 74 24.61 8.57 -7.39
CA VAL A 74 23.83 9.38 -6.45
C VAL A 74 24.68 9.90 -5.30
N ALA A 75 25.45 9.04 -4.64
CA ALA A 75 26.24 9.40 -3.46
C ALA A 75 27.20 10.55 -3.69
N PRO A 76 28.04 10.56 -4.76
CA PRO A 76 28.98 11.67 -5.00
C PRO A 76 28.29 13.03 -5.17
N VAL A 77 27.08 13.05 -5.74
CA VAL A 77 26.32 14.30 -5.93
C VAL A 77 25.70 14.78 -4.62
N LEU A 78 25.07 13.88 -3.86
CA LEU A 78 24.42 14.23 -2.61
C LEU A 78 25.41 14.64 -1.51
N GLU A 79 26.57 13.98 -1.44
CA GLU A 79 27.65 14.29 -0.47
C GLU A 79 28.26 15.68 -0.71
N ASN A 80 28.19 16.19 -1.94
CA ASN A 80 28.63 17.55 -2.31
C ASN A 80 27.52 18.60 -2.21
N MET A 81 26.30 18.22 -1.83
CA MET A 81 25.16 19.13 -1.74
C MET A 81 25.33 20.17 -0.63
N GLN A 82 25.14 21.47 -0.98
CA GLN A 82 25.31 22.56 -0.04
C GLN A 82 24.10 22.77 0.88
N ARG A 83 22.90 22.47 0.40
CA ARG A 83 21.64 22.62 1.14
C ARG A 83 20.83 21.34 1.10
N VAL A 84 20.82 20.63 2.21
CA VAL A 84 20.11 19.35 2.36
C VAL A 84 18.70 19.61 2.87
N THR A 85 17.71 19.35 2.03
CA THR A 85 16.28 19.24 2.36
C THR A 85 15.72 18.06 1.59
N VAL A 86 14.59 17.50 2.03
CA VAL A 86 13.94 16.39 1.32
C VAL A 86 13.69 16.74 -0.15
N GLN A 87 13.11 17.92 -0.38
CA GLN A 87 12.79 18.40 -1.73
C GLN A 87 14.04 18.54 -2.63
N ASN A 88 15.15 19.01 -2.07
CA ASN A 88 16.39 19.15 -2.86
C ASN A 88 17.02 17.78 -3.15
N VAL A 89 17.01 16.85 -2.19
CA VAL A 89 17.47 15.47 -2.41
C VAL A 89 16.63 14.80 -3.50
N ASP A 90 15.32 14.85 -3.40
CA ASP A 90 14.42 14.23 -4.35
C ASP A 90 14.53 14.85 -5.75
N ARG A 91 14.67 16.18 -5.83
CA ARG A 91 14.93 16.86 -7.11
C ARG A 91 16.21 16.35 -7.76
N MET A 92 17.31 16.22 -7.00
CA MET A 92 18.57 15.67 -7.52
C MET A 92 18.42 14.23 -7.99
N LEU A 93 17.67 13.38 -7.26
CA LEU A 93 17.38 12.01 -7.67
C LEU A 93 16.63 11.98 -9.01
N ILE A 94 15.61 12.83 -9.17
CA ILE A 94 14.85 12.96 -10.41
C ILE A 94 15.71 13.45 -11.56
N GLU A 95 16.55 14.46 -11.34
CA GLU A 95 17.47 15.02 -12.34
C GLU A 95 18.56 14.02 -12.77
N LEU A 96 19.09 13.22 -11.85
CA LEU A 96 20.09 12.19 -12.13
C LEU A 96 19.51 11.00 -12.91
N ASP A 97 18.26 10.60 -12.60
CA ASP A 97 17.56 9.61 -13.38
C ASP A 97 17.19 10.14 -14.76
N ASN A 98 16.60 11.33 -14.83
CA ASN A 98 16.22 12.04 -16.05
C ASN A 98 15.39 11.22 -17.04
N THR A 99 14.59 10.25 -16.51
CA THR A 99 13.62 9.48 -17.30
C THR A 99 12.21 9.65 -16.71
N LYS A 100 11.18 9.42 -17.52
CA LYS A 100 9.79 9.60 -17.09
C LYS A 100 9.40 8.67 -15.95
N ASN A 101 9.90 7.43 -15.97
CA ASN A 101 9.48 6.35 -15.10
C ASN A 101 10.63 5.79 -14.22
N LYS A 102 11.67 6.59 -13.93
CA LYS A 102 12.84 6.16 -13.13
C LYS A 102 13.59 4.95 -13.73
N GLU A 103 13.73 4.86 -15.07
CA GLU A 103 14.32 3.70 -15.74
C GLU A 103 15.83 3.60 -15.55
N LYS A 104 16.51 4.73 -15.35
CA LYS A 104 17.98 4.77 -15.27
C LYS A 104 18.48 4.33 -13.89
N LEU A 105 18.01 4.92 -12.81
CA LEU A 105 18.39 4.58 -11.44
C LEU A 105 17.51 3.46 -10.84
N GLY A 106 16.22 3.50 -11.14
CA GLY A 106 15.20 2.65 -10.57
C GLY A 106 14.46 3.30 -9.40
N ALA A 107 13.14 3.13 -9.35
CA ALA A 107 12.30 3.62 -8.26
C ALA A 107 12.68 3.03 -6.90
N ASN A 108 13.16 1.78 -6.86
CA ASN A 108 13.69 1.15 -5.66
C ASN A 108 14.94 1.89 -5.12
N ALA A 109 15.85 2.31 -5.99
CA ALA A 109 17.03 3.10 -5.60
C ALA A 109 16.64 4.51 -5.14
N THR A 110 15.84 5.22 -5.94
CA THR A 110 15.46 6.60 -5.63
C THR A 110 14.64 6.69 -4.35
N LEU A 111 13.67 5.78 -4.14
CA LEU A 111 12.85 5.77 -2.92
C LEU A 111 13.65 5.45 -1.67
N ALA A 112 14.53 4.44 -1.72
CA ALA A 112 15.34 4.08 -0.56
C ALA A 112 16.19 5.27 -0.09
N VAL A 113 16.85 6.00 -1.01
CA VAL A 113 17.65 7.18 -0.69
C VAL A 113 16.78 8.35 -0.22
N SER A 114 15.65 8.61 -0.87
CA SER A 114 14.69 9.68 -0.52
C SER A 114 14.20 9.52 0.93
N LEU A 115 13.73 8.34 1.29
CA LEU A 115 13.25 8.03 2.64
C LEU A 115 14.39 8.04 3.68
N ALA A 116 15.56 7.50 3.34
CA ALA A 116 16.71 7.50 4.24
C ALA A 116 17.18 8.94 4.54
N ALA A 117 17.23 9.81 3.54
CA ALA A 117 17.58 11.23 3.72
C ALA A 117 16.53 11.94 4.60
N ALA A 118 15.24 11.71 4.36
CA ALA A 118 14.18 12.29 5.16
C ALA A 118 14.22 11.84 6.63
N LYS A 119 14.52 10.55 6.89
CA LYS A 119 14.71 10.02 8.25
C LYS A 119 15.97 10.59 8.92
N ALA A 120 17.08 10.76 8.18
CA ALA A 120 18.28 11.39 8.71
C ALA A 120 18.02 12.84 9.13
N LEU A 121 17.25 13.59 8.33
CA LEU A 121 16.82 14.95 8.65
C LEU A 121 15.90 14.98 9.88
N ALA A 122 14.95 14.06 9.98
CA ALA A 122 14.11 13.94 11.17
C ALA A 122 14.93 13.69 12.43
N ALA A 123 15.94 12.79 12.37
CA ALA A 123 16.88 12.52 13.45
C ALA A 123 17.71 13.77 13.82
N HIS A 124 18.20 14.52 12.83
CA HIS A 124 18.90 15.77 13.05
C HIS A 124 18.06 16.78 13.83
N TYR A 125 16.81 16.96 13.45
CA TYR A 125 15.89 17.86 14.16
C TYR A 125 15.32 17.25 15.45
N LYS A 126 15.75 16.03 15.83
CA LYS A 126 15.26 15.29 17.02
C LYS A 126 13.74 15.15 17.05
N GLN A 127 13.13 14.93 15.89
CA GLN A 127 11.70 14.75 15.73
C GLN A 127 11.36 13.32 15.30
N PRO A 128 10.26 12.74 15.79
CA PRO A 128 9.70 11.53 15.19
C PRO A 128 9.44 11.75 13.69
N PHE A 129 9.64 10.72 12.86
CA PHE A 129 9.58 10.86 11.42
C PHE A 129 8.23 11.40 10.93
N PHE A 130 7.12 10.89 11.45
CA PHE A 130 5.79 11.41 11.11
C PHE A 130 5.62 12.89 11.46
N ARG A 131 6.20 13.35 12.58
CA ARG A 131 6.11 14.73 13.04
C ARG A 131 6.98 15.66 12.18
N TYR A 132 8.16 15.19 11.79
CA TYR A 132 9.03 15.91 10.87
C TYR A 132 8.35 16.18 9.52
N LEU A 133 7.60 15.19 9.00
CA LEU A 133 6.90 15.31 7.72
C LEU A 133 5.60 16.12 7.81
N GLY A 134 4.75 15.84 8.80
CA GLY A 134 3.40 16.39 8.89
C GLY A 134 3.26 17.61 9.83
N GLY A 135 4.34 17.97 10.55
CA GLY A 135 4.32 19.09 11.49
C GLY A 135 3.29 18.89 12.61
N THR A 136 2.77 19.99 13.15
CA THR A 136 1.77 19.98 14.22
C THR A 136 0.42 19.40 13.79
N ASN A 137 0.14 19.36 12.49
CA ASN A 137 -1.12 18.84 11.95
C ASN A 137 -1.17 17.30 11.85
N ALA A 138 -0.05 16.60 12.04
CA ALA A 138 0.00 15.12 12.06
C ALA A 138 -0.64 14.61 13.36
N GLN A 139 -1.97 14.42 13.38
CA GLN A 139 -2.74 14.13 14.59
C GLN A 139 -3.68 12.93 14.47
N LYS A 140 -3.84 12.33 13.28
CA LYS A 140 -4.79 11.24 13.09
C LYS A 140 -4.09 9.91 12.85
N LEU A 141 -4.60 8.87 13.50
CA LEU A 141 -4.25 7.49 13.24
C LEU A 141 -5.21 6.90 12.18
N PRO A 142 -4.68 6.23 11.15
CA PRO A 142 -5.50 5.68 10.07
C PRO A 142 -6.29 4.45 10.54
N VAL A 143 -7.48 4.24 9.95
CA VAL A 143 -8.22 2.98 10.10
C VAL A 143 -7.48 1.87 9.34
N PRO A 144 -7.15 0.72 9.98
CA PRO A 144 -6.50 -0.37 9.28
C PRO A 144 -7.50 -1.13 8.41
N MET A 145 -7.10 -1.42 7.18
CA MET A 145 -7.74 -2.34 6.25
C MET A 145 -6.87 -3.60 6.23
N MET A 146 -7.31 -4.65 6.94
CA MET A 146 -6.49 -5.84 7.19
C MET A 146 -6.88 -6.97 6.25
N ASN A 147 -6.00 -7.33 5.32
CA ASN A 147 -6.21 -8.43 4.38
C ASN A 147 -6.09 -9.79 5.07
N ILE A 148 -7.21 -10.42 5.40
CA ILE A 148 -7.25 -11.68 6.17
C ILE A 148 -7.55 -12.92 5.32
N LEU A 149 -7.96 -12.75 4.05
CA LEU A 149 -8.17 -13.83 3.11
C LEU A 149 -7.75 -13.40 1.71
N ASN A 150 -6.96 -14.22 1.04
CA ASN A 150 -6.37 -13.94 -0.27
C ASN A 150 -6.97 -14.83 -1.36
N GLY A 151 -7.08 -14.25 -2.55
CA GLY A 151 -7.38 -14.93 -3.81
C GLY A 151 -6.56 -14.35 -4.96
N GLY A 152 -7.07 -14.39 -6.16
CA GLY A 152 -6.47 -13.80 -7.36
C GLY A 152 -5.01 -14.22 -7.58
N ALA A 153 -4.16 -13.24 -7.82
CA ALA A 153 -2.71 -13.43 -7.99
C ALA A 153 -1.98 -13.68 -6.64
N HIS A 154 -2.60 -13.36 -5.50
CA HIS A 154 -2.01 -13.50 -4.17
C HIS A 154 -2.16 -14.91 -3.57
N ALA A 155 -2.92 -15.81 -4.23
CA ALA A 155 -3.13 -17.17 -3.75
C ALA A 155 -3.28 -18.18 -4.90
N ALA A 156 -2.70 -19.37 -4.72
CA ALA A 156 -2.89 -20.51 -5.62
C ALA A 156 -4.18 -21.27 -5.28
N ASN A 157 -5.31 -20.56 -5.20
CA ASN A 157 -6.63 -21.11 -4.92
C ASN A 157 -7.62 -20.76 -6.05
N ASN A 158 -8.90 -20.99 -5.85
CA ASN A 158 -9.97 -20.84 -6.85
C ASN A 158 -10.83 -19.57 -6.66
N VAL A 159 -10.37 -18.60 -5.89
CA VAL A 159 -11.05 -17.32 -5.62
C VAL A 159 -10.49 -16.23 -6.55
N ASP A 160 -11.36 -15.48 -7.25
CA ASP A 160 -10.93 -14.49 -8.26
C ASP A 160 -10.55 -13.13 -7.66
N ILE A 161 -11.31 -12.62 -6.67
CA ILE A 161 -10.98 -11.37 -5.96
C ILE A 161 -9.67 -11.57 -5.20
N GLN A 162 -8.75 -10.60 -5.34
CA GLN A 162 -7.37 -10.73 -4.87
C GLN A 162 -7.25 -10.64 -3.35
N GLU A 163 -8.00 -9.72 -2.72
CA GLU A 163 -7.92 -9.49 -1.28
C GLU A 163 -9.30 -9.25 -0.66
N PHE A 164 -9.49 -9.86 0.50
CA PHE A 164 -10.66 -9.65 1.36
C PHE A 164 -10.20 -9.10 2.70
N MET A 165 -10.56 -7.86 2.96
CA MET A 165 -10.11 -7.10 4.12
C MET A 165 -11.24 -6.88 5.11
N ILE A 166 -10.91 -6.89 6.40
CA ILE A 166 -11.76 -6.34 7.46
C ILE A 166 -11.34 -4.93 7.80
N VAL A 167 -12.32 -4.08 8.10
CA VAL A 167 -12.14 -2.68 8.42
C VAL A 167 -12.89 -2.37 9.72
N PRO A 168 -12.21 -2.28 10.88
CA PRO A 168 -12.83 -2.08 12.20
C PRO A 168 -13.24 -0.61 12.40
N VAL A 169 -14.27 -0.18 11.69
CA VAL A 169 -14.77 1.21 11.68
C VAL A 169 -15.43 1.63 13.00
N GLY A 170 -15.92 0.66 13.79
CA GLY A 170 -16.56 0.89 15.09
C GLY A 170 -15.60 0.95 16.26
N ALA A 171 -14.31 0.66 16.06
CA ALA A 171 -13.32 0.78 17.12
C ALA A 171 -13.21 2.23 17.62
N LYS A 172 -12.99 2.41 18.92
CA LYS A 172 -12.87 3.74 19.56
C LYS A 172 -11.43 4.24 19.60
N SER A 173 -10.46 3.34 19.37
CA SER A 173 -9.05 3.64 19.35
C SER A 173 -8.31 2.74 18.36
N PHE A 174 -7.08 3.12 18.00
CA PHE A 174 -6.25 2.31 17.14
C PHE A 174 -5.86 0.97 17.78
N SER A 175 -5.58 0.97 19.09
CA SER A 175 -5.29 -0.25 19.84
C SER A 175 -6.47 -1.22 19.86
N GLU A 176 -7.70 -0.70 20.01
CA GLU A 176 -8.92 -1.52 19.89
C GLU A 176 -9.08 -2.08 18.47
N ALA A 177 -8.86 -1.27 17.44
CA ALA A 177 -8.93 -1.73 16.05
C ALA A 177 -7.97 -2.89 15.75
N VAL A 178 -6.74 -2.81 16.25
CA VAL A 178 -5.74 -3.88 16.11
C VAL A 178 -6.17 -5.14 16.89
N ARG A 179 -6.75 -5.00 18.10
CA ARG A 179 -7.29 -6.11 18.89
C ARG A 179 -8.42 -6.81 18.15
N MET A 180 -9.42 -6.06 17.68
CA MET A 180 -10.54 -6.58 16.90
C MET A 180 -10.04 -7.38 15.68
N GLY A 181 -9.12 -6.79 14.92
CA GLY A 181 -8.53 -7.44 13.74
C GLY A 181 -7.83 -8.75 14.08
N SER A 182 -7.06 -8.80 15.16
CA SER A 182 -6.37 -10.01 15.63
C SER A 182 -7.35 -11.10 16.07
N GLU A 183 -8.37 -10.76 16.86
CA GLU A 183 -9.39 -11.70 17.35
C GLU A 183 -10.18 -12.30 16.18
N ILE A 184 -10.61 -11.49 15.22
CA ILE A 184 -11.31 -11.96 14.01
C ILE A 184 -10.41 -12.87 13.17
N TYR A 185 -9.14 -12.48 12.96
CA TYR A 185 -8.18 -13.27 12.20
C TYR A 185 -7.97 -14.67 12.80
N HIS A 186 -7.78 -14.78 14.12
CA HIS A 186 -7.62 -16.08 14.78
C HIS A 186 -8.90 -16.89 14.76
N THR A 187 -10.06 -16.25 14.91
CA THR A 187 -11.38 -16.90 14.79
C THR A 187 -11.59 -17.47 13.39
N LEU A 188 -11.25 -16.69 12.33
CA LEU A 188 -11.29 -17.18 10.94
C LEU A 188 -10.41 -18.41 10.74
N GLY A 189 -9.18 -18.40 11.25
CA GLY A 189 -8.29 -19.56 11.21
C GLY A 189 -8.88 -20.79 11.89
N GLY A 190 -9.58 -20.61 13.00
CA GLY A 190 -10.32 -21.68 13.70
C GLY A 190 -11.46 -22.26 12.86
N ILE A 191 -12.28 -21.41 12.25
CA ILE A 191 -13.39 -21.81 11.37
C ILE A 191 -12.88 -22.59 10.15
N LEU A 192 -11.86 -22.06 9.46
CA LEU A 192 -11.26 -22.72 8.31
C LEU A 192 -10.72 -24.12 8.67
N LYS A 193 -10.03 -24.25 9.80
CA LYS A 193 -9.53 -25.52 10.30
C LYS A 193 -10.66 -26.52 10.61
N GLN A 194 -11.75 -26.07 11.24
CA GLN A 194 -12.92 -26.91 11.53
C GLN A 194 -13.61 -27.41 10.25
N ARG A 195 -13.60 -26.60 9.17
CA ARG A 195 -14.12 -26.96 7.85
C ARG A 195 -13.14 -27.85 7.04
N GLY A 196 -11.96 -28.19 7.59
CA GLY A 196 -10.93 -28.97 6.88
C GLY A 196 -10.25 -28.19 5.75
N LEU A 197 -10.33 -26.84 5.78
CA LEU A 197 -9.73 -25.96 4.78
C LEU A 197 -8.30 -25.56 5.16
N ALA A 198 -7.51 -25.13 4.15
CA ALA A 198 -6.14 -24.70 4.36
C ALA A 198 -6.08 -23.43 5.24
N VAL A 199 -5.16 -23.44 6.20
CA VAL A 199 -4.82 -22.29 7.06
C VAL A 199 -3.42 -21.76 6.79
N SER A 200 -2.81 -22.16 5.69
CA SER A 200 -1.58 -21.52 5.18
C SER A 200 -1.89 -20.10 4.73
N VAL A 201 -0.90 -19.22 4.91
CA VAL A 201 -1.06 -17.78 4.60
C VAL A 201 -0.29 -17.41 3.34
N GLY A 202 -0.82 -16.44 2.59
CA GLY A 202 -0.15 -15.81 1.46
C GLY A 202 0.92 -14.79 1.88
N ASP A 203 1.46 -14.10 0.89
CA ASP A 203 2.54 -13.11 1.08
C ASP A 203 2.16 -11.98 2.04
N GLU A 204 0.88 -11.64 2.12
CA GLU A 204 0.36 -10.56 2.97
C GLU A 204 -0.21 -11.03 4.31
N GLY A 205 -0.06 -12.31 4.63
CA GLY A 205 -0.49 -12.91 5.89
C GLY A 205 -1.95 -13.36 5.95
N GLY A 206 -2.77 -13.09 4.93
CA GLY A 206 -4.14 -13.61 4.83
C GLY A 206 -4.17 -15.10 4.49
N PHE A 207 -5.21 -15.81 4.95
CA PHE A 207 -5.43 -17.22 4.62
C PHE A 207 -5.73 -17.41 3.13
N ALA A 208 -5.38 -18.57 2.58
CA ALA A 208 -5.55 -18.88 1.15
C ALA A 208 -6.31 -20.20 0.92
N PRO A 209 -7.52 -20.40 1.48
CA PRO A 209 -8.30 -21.62 1.27
C PRO A 209 -8.88 -21.71 -0.14
N ASN A 210 -9.21 -22.93 -0.59
CA ASN A 210 -10.14 -23.12 -1.70
C ASN A 210 -11.58 -22.95 -1.19
N LEU A 211 -12.35 -22.10 -1.88
CA LEU A 211 -13.76 -21.82 -1.55
C LEU A 211 -14.61 -21.96 -2.82
N ALA A 212 -15.90 -22.12 -2.68
CA ALA A 212 -16.79 -22.30 -3.84
C ALA A 212 -16.97 -21.02 -4.65
N SER A 213 -16.81 -19.86 -4.03
CA SER A 213 -17.02 -18.55 -4.68
C SER A 213 -16.34 -17.40 -3.90
N ASP A 214 -16.28 -16.20 -4.51
CA ASP A 214 -15.88 -14.97 -3.81
C ASP A 214 -16.89 -14.60 -2.73
N GLU A 215 -18.17 -14.90 -2.95
CA GLU A 215 -19.23 -14.69 -1.95
C GLU A 215 -19.01 -15.56 -0.72
N GLU A 216 -18.61 -16.83 -0.89
CA GLU A 216 -18.27 -17.70 0.25
C GLU A 216 -17.08 -17.15 1.05
N ALA A 217 -16.10 -16.50 0.38
CA ALA A 217 -15.01 -15.85 1.07
C ALA A 217 -15.50 -14.69 1.96
N ILE A 218 -16.46 -13.89 1.49
CA ILE A 218 -17.09 -12.85 2.30
C ILE A 218 -17.88 -13.48 3.45
N GLU A 219 -18.66 -14.52 3.18
CA GLU A 219 -19.55 -15.18 4.17
C GLU A 219 -18.74 -15.81 5.31
N VAL A 220 -17.63 -16.49 5.03
CA VAL A 220 -16.77 -17.06 6.09
C VAL A 220 -16.08 -15.99 6.93
N ILE A 221 -15.74 -14.84 6.35
CA ILE A 221 -15.23 -13.70 7.11
C ILE A 221 -16.32 -13.12 8.01
N LEU A 222 -17.54 -12.95 7.52
CA LEU A 222 -18.67 -12.46 8.34
C LEU A 222 -19.04 -13.43 9.47
N GLU A 223 -18.94 -14.74 9.24
CA GLU A 223 -19.06 -15.74 10.28
C GLU A 223 -17.97 -15.57 11.35
N ALA A 224 -16.72 -15.30 10.94
CA ALA A 224 -15.63 -15.04 11.87
C ALA A 224 -15.84 -13.74 12.67
N VAL A 225 -16.34 -12.67 12.05
CA VAL A 225 -16.69 -11.41 12.71
C VAL A 225 -17.73 -11.66 13.81
N SER A 226 -18.84 -12.35 13.47
CA SER A 226 -19.91 -12.68 14.42
C SER A 226 -19.43 -13.61 15.53
N SER A 227 -18.66 -14.65 15.20
CA SER A 227 -18.13 -15.61 16.17
C SER A 227 -17.08 -14.99 17.12
N ALA A 228 -16.38 -13.94 16.68
CA ALA A 228 -15.50 -13.15 17.53
C ALA A 228 -16.24 -12.13 18.41
N GLY A 229 -17.59 -12.05 18.31
CA GLY A 229 -18.43 -11.19 19.13
C GLY A 229 -18.63 -9.78 18.59
N TYR A 230 -18.34 -9.54 17.31
CA TYR A 230 -18.50 -8.24 16.66
C TYR A 230 -19.68 -8.22 15.70
N THR A 231 -20.18 -7.03 15.42
CA THR A 231 -21.28 -6.77 14.48
C THR A 231 -20.75 -6.23 13.14
N THR A 232 -21.60 -6.32 12.12
CA THR A 232 -21.28 -5.70 10.82
C THR A 232 -21.35 -4.16 10.84
N ASP A 233 -21.83 -3.54 11.89
CA ASP A 233 -21.74 -2.10 12.09
C ASP A 233 -20.37 -1.68 12.64
N GLU A 234 -19.73 -2.55 13.41
CA GLU A 234 -18.40 -2.31 13.95
C GLU A 234 -17.28 -2.69 12.97
N VAL A 235 -17.52 -3.74 12.14
CA VAL A 235 -16.52 -4.24 11.19
C VAL A 235 -17.13 -4.33 9.79
N LYS A 236 -16.58 -3.61 8.86
CA LYS A 236 -16.97 -3.64 7.44
C LYS A 236 -15.99 -4.48 6.62
N ILE A 237 -16.39 -4.81 5.41
CA ILE A 237 -15.56 -5.53 4.43
C ILE A 237 -15.02 -4.55 3.40
N ALA A 238 -13.75 -4.70 3.06
CA ALA A 238 -13.16 -4.08 1.89
C ALA A 238 -12.58 -5.14 0.96
N LEU A 239 -12.66 -4.89 -0.34
CA LEU A 239 -12.21 -5.81 -1.38
C LEU A 239 -11.11 -5.13 -2.22
N ASP A 240 -10.16 -5.92 -2.69
CA ASP A 240 -9.28 -5.56 -3.81
C ASP A 240 -9.51 -6.57 -4.94
N ALA A 241 -10.11 -6.09 -6.02
CA ALA A 241 -10.41 -6.91 -7.18
C ALA A 241 -9.19 -7.10 -8.09
N ALA A 242 -8.29 -6.12 -8.15
CA ALA A 242 -7.18 -6.05 -9.09
C ALA A 242 -7.62 -6.37 -10.54
N ALA A 243 -8.76 -5.78 -10.97
CA ALA A 243 -9.46 -6.17 -12.19
C ALA A 243 -8.69 -5.83 -13.48
N SER A 244 -7.57 -5.10 -13.41
CA SER A 244 -6.62 -4.98 -14.52
C SER A 244 -6.12 -6.36 -14.99
N GLY A 245 -5.94 -7.30 -14.06
CA GLY A 245 -5.57 -8.69 -14.36
C GLY A 245 -6.68 -9.52 -15.01
N TRP A 246 -7.92 -9.04 -15.02
CA TRP A 246 -9.07 -9.70 -15.66
C TRP A 246 -9.37 -9.14 -17.05
N ALA A 247 -8.73 -8.03 -17.45
CA ALA A 247 -9.01 -7.38 -18.72
C ALA A 247 -8.76 -8.32 -19.90
N ALA A 248 -9.73 -8.37 -20.82
CA ALA A 248 -9.72 -9.16 -22.05
C ALA A 248 -10.20 -8.28 -23.22
N ASN A 249 -10.08 -8.79 -24.46
CA ASN A 249 -10.38 -8.01 -25.67
C ASN A 249 -11.78 -7.36 -25.66
N ASP A 250 -12.80 -8.06 -25.09
CA ASP A 250 -14.19 -7.63 -25.09
C ASP A 250 -14.78 -7.48 -23.68
N GLY A 251 -13.97 -7.08 -22.71
CA GLY A 251 -14.40 -6.90 -21.32
C GLY A 251 -13.47 -7.54 -20.30
N TYR A 252 -14.02 -8.38 -19.44
CA TYR A 252 -13.29 -8.99 -18.29
C TYR A 252 -13.53 -10.51 -18.27
N LEU A 253 -12.48 -11.28 -18.02
CA LEU A 253 -12.53 -12.71 -17.80
C LEU A 253 -11.98 -13.01 -16.40
N LEU A 254 -12.83 -13.48 -15.49
CA LEU A 254 -12.41 -13.94 -14.18
C LEU A 254 -11.61 -15.24 -14.33
N PRO A 255 -10.30 -15.24 -14.01
CA PRO A 255 -9.41 -16.31 -14.45
C PRO A 255 -9.64 -17.66 -13.76
N LYS A 256 -10.18 -17.64 -12.53
CA LYS A 256 -10.42 -18.87 -11.74
C LYS A 256 -11.76 -19.52 -12.10
N ARG A 257 -12.81 -18.74 -12.25
CA ARG A 257 -14.17 -19.22 -12.57
C ARG A 257 -14.45 -19.30 -14.07
N GLY A 258 -13.66 -18.64 -14.93
CA GLY A 258 -13.89 -18.57 -16.36
C GLY A 258 -15.11 -17.74 -16.76
N THR A 259 -15.68 -16.95 -15.83
CA THR A 259 -16.85 -16.10 -16.11
C THR A 259 -16.44 -14.85 -16.87
N LYS A 260 -17.19 -14.53 -17.91
CA LYS A 260 -16.98 -13.32 -18.72
C LYS A 260 -17.99 -12.23 -18.37
N TYR A 261 -17.51 -11.00 -18.31
CA TYR A 261 -18.33 -9.81 -18.09
C TYR A 261 -17.95 -8.72 -19.10
N THR A 262 -18.93 -7.99 -19.61
CA THR A 262 -18.69 -6.64 -20.12
C THR A 262 -18.45 -5.69 -18.95
N SER A 263 -17.90 -4.49 -19.19
CA SER A 263 -17.74 -3.48 -18.14
C SER A 263 -19.05 -3.17 -17.42
N ALA A 264 -20.15 -3.07 -18.16
CA ALA A 264 -21.49 -2.82 -17.59
C ALA A 264 -21.96 -3.99 -16.69
N GLN A 265 -21.73 -5.23 -17.11
CA GLN A 265 -22.09 -6.42 -16.30
C GLN A 265 -21.25 -6.53 -15.04
N LEU A 266 -19.95 -6.19 -15.12
CA LEU A 266 -19.07 -6.19 -13.94
C LEU A 266 -19.48 -5.11 -12.94
N ILE A 267 -19.91 -3.93 -13.40
CA ILE A 267 -20.48 -2.91 -12.51
C ILE A 267 -21.73 -3.42 -11.79
N VAL A 268 -22.64 -4.09 -12.51
CA VAL A 268 -23.84 -4.71 -11.89
C VAL A 268 -23.46 -5.80 -10.88
N TYR A 269 -22.40 -6.56 -11.12
CA TYR A 269 -21.88 -7.53 -10.14
C TYR A 269 -21.46 -6.84 -8.84
N TRP A 270 -20.70 -5.73 -8.93
CA TRP A 270 -20.31 -4.94 -7.75
C TRP A 270 -21.52 -4.31 -7.04
N GLU A 271 -22.50 -3.80 -7.77
CA GLU A 271 -23.74 -3.27 -7.18
C GLU A 271 -24.44 -4.34 -6.31
N LYS A 272 -24.61 -5.56 -6.85
CA LYS A 272 -25.24 -6.68 -6.13
C LYS A 272 -24.46 -7.11 -4.91
N LEU A 273 -23.13 -7.17 -4.98
CA LEU A 273 -22.31 -7.49 -3.81
C LEU A 273 -22.45 -6.44 -2.70
N CYS A 274 -22.44 -5.14 -3.07
CA CYS A 274 -22.61 -4.05 -2.10
C CYS A 274 -24.03 -3.97 -1.52
N GLU A 275 -25.06 -4.47 -2.23
CA GLU A 275 -26.41 -4.58 -1.69
C GLU A 275 -26.54 -5.73 -0.70
N LYS A 276 -25.85 -6.85 -0.93
CA LYS A 276 -25.93 -8.06 -0.12
C LYS A 276 -25.04 -8.03 1.12
N TYR A 277 -23.86 -7.42 1.02
CA TYR A 277 -22.82 -7.50 2.04
C TYR A 277 -22.39 -6.12 2.56
N PRO A 278 -21.88 -6.02 3.79
CA PRO A 278 -21.47 -4.74 4.40
C PRO A 278 -20.13 -4.22 3.82
N ILE A 279 -20.05 -4.12 2.49
CA ILE A 279 -18.85 -3.64 1.79
C ILE A 279 -18.77 -2.13 1.91
N CYS A 280 -17.61 -1.62 2.37
CA CYS A 280 -17.33 -0.18 2.50
C CYS A 280 -16.30 0.33 1.49
N SER A 281 -15.59 -0.57 0.80
CA SER A 281 -14.55 -0.21 -0.17
C SER A 281 -14.34 -1.29 -1.22
N ILE A 282 -14.11 -0.89 -2.47
CA ILE A 282 -13.59 -1.76 -3.53
C ILE A 282 -12.40 -1.05 -4.19
N GLU A 283 -11.25 -1.71 -4.16
CA GLU A 283 -10.03 -1.30 -4.86
C GLU A 283 -10.01 -1.95 -6.25
N ASP A 284 -9.68 -1.14 -7.24
CA ASP A 284 -9.57 -1.51 -8.67
C ASP A 284 -10.70 -2.45 -9.16
N PRO A 285 -11.98 -2.03 -9.02
CA PRO A 285 -13.12 -2.82 -9.50
C PRO A 285 -13.14 -3.01 -11.02
N LEU A 286 -12.33 -2.25 -11.75
CA LEU A 286 -12.23 -2.21 -13.21
C LEU A 286 -10.77 -2.04 -13.63
N GLY A 287 -10.47 -2.34 -14.89
CA GLY A 287 -9.12 -2.19 -15.44
C GLY A 287 -8.64 -0.74 -15.46
N GLU A 288 -7.33 -0.56 -15.37
CA GLU A 288 -6.63 0.73 -15.21
C GLU A 288 -6.77 1.70 -16.40
N GLU A 289 -7.29 1.24 -17.55
CA GLU A 289 -7.53 2.06 -18.74
C GLU A 289 -9.03 2.16 -19.10
N ASP A 290 -9.93 1.52 -18.35
CA ASP A 290 -11.37 1.58 -18.58
C ASP A 290 -12.03 2.82 -17.93
N TRP A 291 -11.52 4.00 -18.25
CA TRP A 291 -11.96 5.27 -17.70
C TRP A 291 -13.47 5.52 -17.78
N PRO A 292 -14.17 5.17 -18.91
CA PRO A 292 -15.62 5.36 -18.98
C PRO A 292 -16.38 4.51 -17.95
N ALA A 293 -15.96 3.26 -17.75
CA ALA A 293 -16.59 2.39 -16.77
C ALA A 293 -16.28 2.84 -15.34
N TRP A 294 -15.06 3.34 -15.08
CA TRP A 294 -14.70 3.94 -13.80
C TRP A 294 -15.57 5.15 -13.45
N THR A 295 -15.83 6.05 -14.41
CA THR A 295 -16.78 7.16 -14.20
C THR A 295 -18.17 6.63 -13.83
N THR A 296 -18.66 5.63 -14.57
CA THR A 296 -19.99 5.03 -14.34
C THR A 296 -20.09 4.35 -12.96
N VAL A 297 -19.11 3.54 -12.56
CA VAL A 297 -19.15 2.87 -11.24
C VAL A 297 -19.04 3.88 -10.10
N THR A 298 -18.28 4.96 -10.30
CA THR A 298 -18.14 6.03 -9.30
C THR A 298 -19.45 6.81 -9.12
N GLU A 299 -20.16 7.09 -10.21
CA GLU A 299 -21.48 7.72 -10.13
C GLU A 299 -22.50 6.85 -9.36
N LYS A 300 -22.49 5.54 -9.59
CA LYS A 300 -23.43 4.59 -9.00
C LYS A 300 -23.13 4.26 -7.52
N LEU A 301 -21.88 3.97 -7.21
CA LEU A 301 -21.47 3.44 -5.89
C LEU A 301 -20.70 4.44 -5.03
N GLY A 302 -20.07 5.47 -5.60
CA GLY A 302 -19.14 6.35 -4.89
C GLY A 302 -19.75 7.18 -3.76
N LYS A 303 -21.08 7.32 -3.70
CA LYS A 303 -21.76 7.94 -2.54
C LYS A 303 -21.92 6.98 -1.35
N LYS A 304 -21.81 5.68 -1.57
CA LYS A 304 -22.05 4.63 -0.55
C LYS A 304 -20.74 4.03 -0.04
N ILE A 305 -19.78 3.83 -0.93
CA ILE A 305 -18.51 3.14 -0.63
C ILE A 305 -17.30 3.93 -1.16
N MET A 306 -16.11 3.59 -0.69
CA MET A 306 -14.87 3.99 -1.33
C MET A 306 -14.62 3.16 -2.59
N LEU A 307 -14.31 3.84 -3.68
CA LEU A 307 -13.77 3.27 -4.90
C LEU A 307 -12.33 3.72 -5.02
N VAL A 308 -11.42 2.80 -4.72
CA VAL A 308 -10.00 3.09 -4.55
C VAL A 308 -9.27 2.79 -5.85
N GLY A 309 -8.54 3.77 -6.38
CA GLY A 309 -7.65 3.57 -7.52
C GLY A 309 -6.24 3.25 -7.07
N ASP A 310 -5.77 2.03 -7.36
CA ASP A 310 -4.38 1.58 -7.23
C ASP A 310 -3.71 1.62 -8.62
N ASP A 311 -3.90 0.60 -9.45
CA ASP A 311 -3.37 0.56 -10.82
C ASP A 311 -3.89 1.73 -11.67
N LEU A 312 -5.11 2.18 -11.39
CA LEU A 312 -5.70 3.35 -12.04
C LEU A 312 -4.82 4.59 -11.92
N PHE A 313 -4.24 4.84 -10.75
CA PHE A 313 -3.50 6.07 -10.44
C PHE A 313 -2.00 5.89 -10.27
N VAL A 314 -1.55 4.73 -9.83
CA VAL A 314 -0.14 4.39 -9.53
C VAL A 314 0.60 5.51 -8.77
N THR A 315 -0.07 6.16 -7.83
CA THR A 315 0.46 7.31 -7.06
C THR A 315 0.99 8.45 -7.94
N ASN A 316 0.55 8.54 -9.20
CA ASN A 316 1.04 9.48 -10.21
C ASN A 316 0.11 10.69 -10.37
N SER A 317 0.61 11.89 -10.05
CA SER A 317 -0.17 13.13 -10.11
C SER A 317 -0.81 13.41 -11.48
N THR A 318 -0.24 12.94 -12.60
CA THR A 318 -0.82 13.12 -13.93
C THR A 318 -2.06 12.25 -14.09
N ARG A 319 -2.01 10.97 -13.68
CA ARG A 319 -3.15 10.07 -13.72
C ARG A 319 -4.24 10.46 -12.71
N ILE A 320 -3.84 10.97 -11.54
CA ILE A 320 -4.78 11.49 -10.54
C ILE A 320 -5.56 12.69 -11.10
N ARG A 321 -4.89 13.64 -11.79
CA ARG A 321 -5.59 14.77 -12.46
C ARG A 321 -6.56 14.29 -13.51
N GLU A 322 -6.22 13.28 -14.30
CA GLU A 322 -7.11 12.67 -15.28
C GLU A 322 -8.34 12.07 -14.59
N GLY A 323 -8.16 11.28 -13.53
CA GLY A 323 -9.27 10.69 -12.76
C GLY A 323 -10.19 11.75 -12.15
N ILE A 324 -9.63 12.82 -11.57
CA ILE A 324 -10.38 13.96 -11.05
C ILE A 324 -11.23 14.59 -12.17
N GLY A 325 -10.63 14.87 -13.32
CA GLY A 325 -11.34 15.46 -14.47
C GLY A 325 -12.46 14.58 -15.00
N ARG A 326 -12.31 13.27 -14.91
CA ARG A 326 -13.31 12.25 -15.33
C ARG A 326 -14.29 11.86 -14.21
N LYS A 327 -14.07 12.33 -12.97
CA LYS A 327 -14.82 11.90 -11.77
C LYS A 327 -14.74 10.37 -11.56
N ALA A 328 -13.58 9.80 -11.85
CA ALA A 328 -13.27 8.38 -11.68
C ALA A 328 -12.60 8.15 -10.32
N ALA A 329 -13.10 7.20 -9.55
CA ALA A 329 -12.73 6.90 -8.17
C ALA A 329 -13.03 8.06 -7.18
N ASN A 330 -13.00 7.76 -5.88
CA ASN A 330 -13.15 8.74 -4.80
C ASN A 330 -12.11 8.54 -3.68
N ALA A 331 -11.16 7.63 -3.90
CA ALA A 331 -10.05 7.38 -3.00
C ALA A 331 -8.79 7.02 -3.80
N LEU A 332 -7.64 7.43 -3.27
CA LEU A 332 -6.31 7.14 -3.81
C LEU A 332 -5.62 6.10 -2.93
N LEU A 333 -5.16 5.00 -3.52
CA LEU A 333 -4.17 4.14 -2.90
C LEU A 333 -2.78 4.75 -3.10
N VAL A 334 -2.01 4.87 -2.02
CA VAL A 334 -0.69 5.51 -2.03
C VAL A 334 0.39 4.48 -1.77
N LYS A 335 1.22 4.23 -2.76
CA LYS A 335 2.39 3.36 -2.70
C LYS A 335 3.63 4.16 -3.10
N PRO A 336 4.49 4.59 -2.17
CA PRO A 336 5.62 5.47 -2.49
C PRO A 336 6.56 4.92 -3.58
N ASN A 337 6.71 3.61 -3.69
CA ASN A 337 7.58 2.99 -4.70
C ASN A 337 6.99 3.01 -6.12
N GLN A 338 5.67 3.24 -6.28
CA GLN A 338 5.06 3.40 -7.61
C GLN A 338 5.48 4.69 -8.31
N ILE A 339 5.97 5.68 -7.55
CA ILE A 339 6.43 6.98 -8.08
C ILE A 339 7.92 7.24 -7.83
N GLY A 340 8.48 6.72 -6.72
CA GLY A 340 9.92 6.60 -6.49
C GLY A 340 10.57 7.70 -5.66
N THR A 341 9.85 8.72 -5.18
CA THR A 341 10.35 9.70 -4.20
C THR A 341 9.28 10.10 -3.19
N LEU A 342 9.70 10.55 -2.02
CA LEU A 342 8.79 11.04 -0.98
C LEU A 342 8.08 12.33 -1.43
N THR A 343 8.80 13.26 -2.07
CA THR A 343 8.22 14.54 -2.53
C THR A 343 7.12 14.32 -3.57
N GLU A 344 7.32 13.42 -4.55
CA GLU A 344 6.29 13.08 -5.53
C GLU A 344 5.10 12.37 -4.87
N THR A 345 5.37 11.51 -3.88
CA THR A 345 4.31 10.84 -3.09
C THR A 345 3.46 11.86 -2.34
N LEU A 346 4.08 12.81 -1.63
CA LEU A 346 3.35 13.84 -0.88
C LEU A 346 2.56 14.77 -1.81
N ALA A 347 3.10 15.12 -2.98
CA ALA A 347 2.39 15.92 -3.99
C ALA A 347 1.15 15.17 -4.54
N ALA A 348 1.22 13.85 -4.73
CA ALA A 348 0.09 13.04 -5.14
C ALA A 348 -1.00 13.01 -4.06
N VAL A 349 -0.61 12.87 -2.79
CA VAL A 349 -1.53 12.90 -1.64
C VAL A 349 -2.21 14.27 -1.52
N GLU A 350 -1.45 15.37 -1.61
CA GLU A 350 -1.98 16.72 -1.53
C GLU A 350 -3.02 16.98 -2.62
N LEU A 351 -2.66 16.68 -3.88
CA LEU A 351 -3.56 16.81 -5.03
C LEU A 351 -4.87 16.04 -4.83
N ALA A 352 -4.81 14.79 -4.35
CA ALA A 352 -5.99 13.97 -4.10
C ALA A 352 -6.86 14.57 -2.99
N LYS A 353 -6.27 15.01 -1.87
CA LYS A 353 -6.99 15.63 -0.74
C LYS A 353 -7.66 16.95 -1.12
N GLU A 354 -7.00 17.82 -1.87
CA GLU A 354 -7.56 19.07 -2.37
C GLU A 354 -8.82 18.87 -3.24
N ASN A 355 -8.93 17.68 -3.85
CA ASN A 355 -10.08 17.30 -4.67
C ASN A 355 -11.04 16.34 -3.96
N GLY A 356 -11.00 16.28 -2.63
CA GLY A 356 -11.96 15.55 -1.81
C GLY A 356 -11.81 14.02 -1.82
N MET A 357 -10.72 13.48 -2.38
CA MET A 357 -10.46 12.05 -2.38
C MET A 357 -9.96 11.58 -1.01
N LYS A 358 -10.38 10.40 -0.59
CA LYS A 358 -9.83 9.74 0.60
C LYS A 358 -8.45 9.17 0.29
N ILE A 359 -7.61 9.06 1.33
CA ILE A 359 -6.25 8.51 1.21
C ILE A 359 -6.17 7.18 1.92
N VAL A 360 -5.69 6.17 1.22
CA VAL A 360 -5.34 4.85 1.76
C VAL A 360 -3.84 4.66 1.58
N MET A 361 -3.06 4.74 2.65
CA MET A 361 -1.63 4.43 2.61
C MET A 361 -1.46 2.92 2.52
N SER A 362 -0.62 2.43 1.61
CA SER A 362 -0.53 1.00 1.32
C SER A 362 0.89 0.45 1.35
N HIS A 363 0.99 -0.79 1.83
CA HIS A 363 2.15 -1.66 1.67
C HIS A 363 2.25 -2.22 0.25
N ARG A 364 3.23 -3.11 0.04
CA ARG A 364 3.34 -3.96 -1.16
C ARG A 364 3.35 -5.44 -0.73
N SER A 365 3.17 -6.36 -1.71
CA SER A 365 3.24 -7.80 -1.44
C SER A 365 4.63 -8.25 -0.97
N GLY A 366 5.71 -7.68 -1.50
CA GLY A 366 7.07 -7.83 -0.99
C GLY A 366 7.47 -6.67 -0.10
N GLU A 367 7.34 -6.84 1.21
CA GLU A 367 7.67 -5.84 2.22
C GLU A 367 9.01 -6.13 2.91
N THR A 368 9.47 -5.17 3.68
CA THR A 368 10.60 -5.30 4.59
C THR A 368 10.13 -4.94 6.01
N GLU A 369 11.04 -4.92 6.96
CA GLU A 369 10.81 -4.41 8.32
C GLU A 369 10.64 -2.88 8.37
N ASP A 370 10.86 -2.16 7.26
CA ASP A 370 10.69 -0.70 7.21
C ASP A 370 9.25 -0.28 7.51
N THR A 371 9.10 0.71 8.37
CA THR A 371 7.80 1.21 8.84
C THR A 371 7.43 2.59 8.30
N SER A 372 8.13 3.10 7.31
CA SER A 372 7.94 4.46 6.77
C SER A 372 6.49 4.76 6.40
N ILE A 373 5.76 3.79 5.81
CA ILE A 373 4.36 4.00 5.43
C ILE A 373 3.44 4.27 6.64
N ALA A 374 3.76 3.73 7.81
CA ALA A 374 3.00 4.04 9.04
C ALA A 374 3.21 5.50 9.47
N ASP A 375 4.46 5.96 9.47
CA ASP A 375 4.78 7.36 9.77
C ASP A 375 4.21 8.32 8.72
N ILE A 376 4.29 7.99 7.42
CA ILE A 376 3.73 8.81 6.34
C ILE A 376 2.20 8.87 6.47
N ALA A 377 1.52 7.76 6.80
CA ALA A 377 0.07 7.75 6.99
C ALA A 377 -0.37 8.75 8.06
N VAL A 378 0.34 8.78 9.20
CA VAL A 378 0.06 9.77 10.27
C VAL A 378 0.43 11.18 9.83
N ALA A 379 1.58 11.36 9.17
CA ALA A 379 2.05 12.67 8.70
C ALA A 379 1.05 13.37 7.80
N VAL A 380 0.42 12.62 6.90
CA VAL A 380 -0.56 13.17 5.95
C VAL A 380 -2.00 13.07 6.45
N ASN A 381 -2.24 12.60 7.68
CA ASN A 381 -3.58 12.29 8.20
C ASN A 381 -4.37 11.42 7.20
N ALA A 382 -3.78 10.33 6.73
CA ALA A 382 -4.46 9.37 5.89
C ALA A 382 -5.66 8.78 6.64
N GLY A 383 -6.81 8.67 5.96
CA GLY A 383 -7.98 8.08 6.59
C GLY A 383 -7.82 6.59 6.86
N PHE A 384 -7.02 5.91 6.03
CA PHE A 384 -6.87 4.46 6.06
C PHE A 384 -5.41 4.04 5.83
N ILE A 385 -5.08 2.83 6.33
CA ILE A 385 -3.83 2.13 6.01
C ILE A 385 -4.13 0.67 5.63
N LYS A 386 -3.62 0.23 4.49
CA LYS A 386 -3.65 -1.15 4.01
C LYS A 386 -2.27 -1.74 4.22
N SER A 387 -2.12 -2.67 5.19
CA SER A 387 -0.81 -3.26 5.54
C SER A 387 -0.86 -4.77 5.79
N GLY A 388 -1.77 -5.46 5.09
CA GLY A 388 -1.91 -6.92 5.19
C GLY A 388 -2.63 -7.39 6.46
N ALA A 389 -2.54 -8.67 6.76
CA ALA A 389 -3.13 -9.29 7.95
C ALA A 389 -2.36 -8.91 9.22
N PRO A 390 -2.95 -9.08 10.43
CA PRO A 390 -2.24 -9.00 11.69
C PRO A 390 -1.34 -10.24 11.92
N CYS A 391 -0.61 -10.62 10.88
CA CYS A 391 0.25 -11.81 10.81
C CYS A 391 1.45 -11.49 9.92
N ARG A 392 2.59 -12.15 10.12
CA ARG A 392 3.90 -11.91 9.50
C ARG A 392 4.53 -10.59 9.96
N SER A 393 5.80 -10.63 10.35
CA SER A 393 6.50 -9.49 10.99
C SER A 393 6.63 -8.26 10.08
N ASP A 394 6.72 -8.47 8.77
CA ASP A 394 6.73 -7.41 7.77
C ASP A 394 5.42 -6.60 7.73
N ARG A 395 4.30 -7.21 8.12
CA ARG A 395 2.98 -6.55 8.24
C ARG A 395 2.79 -5.95 9.62
N THR A 396 2.97 -6.78 10.67
CA THR A 396 2.78 -6.35 12.05
C THR A 396 3.74 -5.25 12.49
N ALA A 397 4.92 -5.11 11.84
CA ALA A 397 5.84 -3.99 12.09
C ALA A 397 5.15 -2.62 11.92
N LYS A 398 4.31 -2.46 10.89
CA LYS A 398 3.58 -1.21 10.60
C LYS A 398 2.50 -0.95 11.65
N TYR A 399 1.72 -1.97 12.03
CA TYR A 399 0.73 -1.87 13.10
C TYR A 399 1.40 -1.56 14.46
N ASN A 400 2.51 -2.25 14.78
CA ASN A 400 3.27 -1.99 15.98
C ASN A 400 3.88 -0.58 16.00
N ARG A 401 4.29 -0.05 14.83
CA ARG A 401 4.76 1.35 14.73
C ARG A 401 3.63 2.32 15.06
N LEU A 402 2.44 2.12 14.51
CA LEU A 402 1.27 2.96 14.79
C LEU A 402 0.85 2.87 16.27
N LEU A 403 0.88 1.69 16.89
CA LEU A 403 0.63 1.52 18.32
C LEU A 403 1.63 2.31 19.18
N ARG A 404 2.92 2.34 18.79
CA ARG A 404 3.93 3.16 19.47
C ARG A 404 3.67 4.65 19.28
N ILE A 405 3.39 5.09 18.06
CA ILE A 405 3.01 6.48 17.78
C ILE A 405 1.81 6.90 18.65
N ALA A 406 0.78 6.05 18.69
CA ALA A 406 -0.41 6.25 19.51
C ALA A 406 -0.07 6.46 20.99
N LYS A 407 0.75 5.57 21.56
CA LYS A 407 1.11 5.60 22.97
C LYS A 407 2.05 6.75 23.32
N GLU A 408 3.10 6.95 22.51
CA GLU A 408 4.14 7.95 22.79
C GLU A 408 3.62 9.40 22.63
N ASN A 409 2.54 9.59 21.89
CA ASN A 409 1.99 10.93 21.62
C ASN A 409 0.56 11.11 22.14
N GLU A 410 0.05 10.19 22.94
CA GLU A 410 -1.32 10.23 23.51
C GLU A 410 -2.41 10.38 22.42
N MET A 411 -2.23 9.67 21.29
CA MET A 411 -3.06 9.80 20.10
C MET A 411 -4.00 8.61 19.87
N ASP A 412 -4.09 7.65 20.79
CA ASP A 412 -4.82 6.40 20.53
C ASP A 412 -6.31 6.63 20.17
N GLU A 413 -6.93 7.62 20.80
CA GLU A 413 -8.32 8.02 20.53
C GLU A 413 -8.46 8.92 19.28
N MET A 414 -7.36 9.41 18.72
CA MET A 414 -7.35 10.19 17.49
C MET A 414 -7.45 9.28 16.24
N TYR A 415 -8.30 8.27 16.36
CA TYR A 415 -8.51 7.20 15.40
C TYR A 415 -9.72 7.49 14.50
N GLY A 416 -9.61 7.09 13.25
CA GLY A 416 -10.72 7.10 12.31
C GLY A 416 -10.72 8.26 11.33
N THR A 417 -11.73 8.26 10.47
CA THR A 417 -11.86 9.20 9.34
C THR A 417 -12.34 10.60 9.74
N GLY A 418 -12.61 10.82 11.04
CA GLY A 418 -13.37 11.98 11.50
C GLY A 418 -14.80 11.93 10.97
N LYS A 419 -15.81 12.02 11.84
CA LYS A 419 -17.20 12.23 11.42
C LYS A 419 -17.35 13.61 10.78
#